data_fd644fb4e462899db7940ebcd338852b
#
_entry.id   fd644fb4e462899db7940ebcd338852b
#
_cell.length_a   1.000
_cell.length_b   1.000
_cell.length_c   1.000
_cell.angle_alpha   90.00
_cell.angle_beta   90.00
_cell.angle_gamma   90.00
#
_symmetry.space_group_name_H-M   'P 1'
#
loop_
_entity.id
_entity.type
_entity.pdbx_description
1 polymer ?
#
loop_
_entity_poly.entity_id
_entity_poly.type
_entity_poly.pdbx_seq_one_letter_code
_entity_poly.pdbx_strand_id
1 'polypeptide(L)'
;MSRFLDVLPVDRPDRALPYGGRVQILSVERYDARVAVNWRLAPIPSAAEQHELAMAVHERATSGLPEEERIVRRDELVRRLVSPGLWVDLSDDIDTTYRSCGGGSHGSSQEMIGRTDFVPAVPEAASLLTVHWGNLKFAVPLP
;
A
#
# COMPACT_ATOMS: atom_id res chain seq x y z
N MET A 1 18.78 7.44 12.04
CA MET A 1 18.56 7.74 10.61
C MET A 1 18.62 6.46 9.80
N SER A 2 17.66 6.26 8.94
CA SER A 2 17.60 5.05 8.10
C SER A 2 18.56 5.14 6.93
N ARG A 3 19.36 4.09 6.73
CA ARG A 3 20.31 4.03 5.62
C ARG A 3 19.66 3.28 4.45
N PHE A 4 19.74 3.87 3.26
CA PHE A 4 19.33 3.24 2.02
C PHE A 4 20.17 2.00 1.71
N LEU A 5 19.52 0.91 1.36
CA LEU A 5 20.17 -0.34 1.00
C LEU A 5 20.07 -0.63 -0.51
N ASP A 6 18.87 -0.75 -1.05
CA ASP A 6 18.67 -1.02 -2.47
C ASP A 6 17.24 -0.72 -2.92
N VAL A 7 17.03 -0.83 -4.23
CA VAL A 7 15.71 -0.78 -4.88
C VAL A 7 15.36 -2.19 -5.32
N LEU A 8 14.16 -2.63 -4.97
CA LEU A 8 13.67 -3.96 -5.33
C LEU A 8 12.87 -3.91 -6.62
N PRO A 9 13.07 -4.85 -7.56
CA PRO A 9 12.23 -4.93 -8.75
C PRO A 9 10.83 -5.40 -8.40
N VAL A 10 9.83 -4.81 -9.05
CA VAL A 10 8.43 -5.18 -8.88
C VAL A 10 7.95 -5.93 -10.11
N ASP A 11 7.37 -7.11 -9.90
CA ASP A 11 6.79 -7.88 -10.98
C ASP A 11 5.45 -7.25 -11.42
N ARG A 12 5.31 -6.98 -12.71
CA ARG A 12 4.13 -6.35 -13.29
C ARG A 12 3.70 -5.09 -12.53
N PRO A 13 4.53 -4.02 -12.53
CA PRO A 13 4.33 -2.86 -11.67
C PRO A 13 3.17 -1.93 -12.07
N ASP A 14 2.56 -2.14 -13.22
CA ASP A 14 1.48 -1.30 -13.76
C ASP A 14 0.21 -2.14 -13.92
N ARG A 15 -0.86 -1.76 -13.23
CA ARG A 15 -2.12 -2.49 -13.23
C ARG A 15 -3.31 -1.55 -13.42
N ALA A 16 -4.28 -2.01 -14.21
CA ALA A 16 -5.56 -1.32 -14.33
C ALA A 16 -6.42 -1.55 -13.08
N LEU A 17 -7.11 -0.49 -12.65
CA LEU A 17 -8.12 -0.59 -11.61
C LEU A 17 -9.45 -1.05 -12.20
N PRO A 18 -10.33 -1.70 -11.40
CA PRO A 18 -11.60 -2.23 -11.91
C PRO A 18 -12.53 -1.21 -12.57
N TYR A 19 -12.46 0.06 -12.16
CA TYR A 19 -13.37 1.10 -12.62
C TYR A 19 -12.70 2.15 -13.49
N GLY A 20 -11.61 1.81 -14.15
CA GLY A 20 -10.79 2.74 -14.93
C GLY A 20 -9.66 3.29 -14.07
N GLY A 21 -8.72 3.97 -14.66
CA GLY A 21 -7.52 4.39 -13.96
C GLY A 21 -6.51 3.25 -13.84
N ARG A 22 -5.27 3.64 -13.54
CA ARG A 22 -4.16 2.70 -13.39
C ARG A 22 -3.34 3.07 -12.16
N VAL A 23 -2.89 2.06 -11.45
CA VAL A 23 -1.91 2.22 -10.37
C VAL A 23 -0.59 1.63 -10.84
N GLN A 24 0.48 2.35 -10.57
CA GLN A 24 1.83 1.93 -10.91
C GLN A 24 2.69 1.99 -9.65
N ILE A 25 3.37 0.89 -9.34
CA ILE A 25 4.38 0.88 -8.29
C ILE A 25 5.69 1.30 -8.93
N LEU A 26 6.13 2.50 -8.65
CA LEU A 26 7.31 3.10 -9.26
C LEU A 26 8.60 2.45 -8.75
N SER A 27 8.66 2.21 -7.44
CA SER A 27 9.79 1.53 -6.81
C SER A 27 9.44 1.06 -5.41
N VAL A 28 10.15 0.04 -4.96
CA VAL A 28 10.17 -0.38 -3.56
C VAL A 28 11.60 -0.24 -3.09
N GLU A 29 11.83 0.61 -2.11
CA GLU A 29 13.16 0.93 -1.61
C GLU A 29 13.37 0.30 -0.23
N ARG A 30 14.41 -0.49 -0.08
CA ARG A 30 14.79 -1.01 1.24
C ARG A 30 15.76 -0.07 1.94
N TYR A 31 15.46 0.12 3.23
CA TYR A 31 16.34 0.81 4.17
C TYR A 31 16.64 -0.13 5.33
N ASP A 32 17.64 0.20 6.12
CA ASP A 32 18.03 -0.64 7.27
C ASP A 32 16.98 -0.68 8.38
N ALA A 33 16.07 0.32 8.45
CA ALA A 33 15.05 0.42 9.49
C ALA A 33 13.62 0.51 8.95
N ARG A 34 13.44 0.56 7.64
CA ARG A 34 12.11 0.72 7.02
C ARG A 34 12.12 0.27 5.57
N VAL A 35 10.93 0.26 4.97
CA VAL A 35 10.73 0.02 3.53
C VAL A 35 9.79 1.09 2.98
N ALA A 36 10.09 1.61 1.81
CA ALA A 36 9.30 2.66 1.17
C ALA A 36 8.73 2.17 -0.16
N VAL A 37 7.45 2.44 -0.37
CA VAL A 37 6.75 2.15 -1.63
C VAL A 37 6.42 3.48 -2.31
N ASN A 38 6.98 3.69 -3.50
CA ASN A 38 6.67 4.85 -4.34
C ASN A 38 5.65 4.42 -5.39
N TRP A 39 4.59 5.20 -5.55
CA TRP A 39 3.47 4.82 -6.41
C TRP A 39 2.94 6.01 -7.20
N ARG A 40 2.23 5.68 -8.29
CA ARG A 40 1.55 6.66 -9.15
C ARG A 40 0.14 6.17 -9.43
N LEU A 41 -0.82 7.07 -9.37
CA LEU A 41 -2.22 6.80 -9.67
C LEU A 41 -2.68 7.78 -10.76
N ALA A 42 -3.14 7.28 -11.89
CA ALA A 42 -3.61 8.10 -13.00
C ALA A 42 -4.51 7.29 -13.94
N PRO A 43 -5.68 7.82 -14.32
CA PRO A 43 -6.33 8.99 -13.74
C PRO A 43 -6.76 8.76 -12.30
N ILE A 44 -7.06 9.84 -11.58
CA ILE A 44 -7.49 9.74 -10.18
C ILE A 44 -8.89 9.12 -10.12
N PRO A 45 -9.10 8.11 -9.24
CA PRO A 45 -10.41 7.44 -9.14
C PRO A 45 -11.51 8.39 -8.64
N SER A 46 -12.73 8.10 -9.04
CA SER A 46 -13.91 8.78 -8.52
C SER A 46 -14.08 8.52 -7.01
N ALA A 47 -14.96 9.29 -6.37
CA ALA A 47 -15.28 9.07 -4.96
C ALA A 47 -15.80 7.66 -4.69
N ALA A 48 -16.58 7.08 -5.61
CA ALA A 48 -17.09 5.72 -5.47
C ALA A 48 -15.96 4.68 -5.54
N GLU A 49 -15.00 4.85 -6.46
CA GLU A 49 -13.84 3.98 -6.58
C GLU A 49 -12.94 4.08 -5.36
N GLN A 50 -12.74 5.29 -4.85
CA GLN A 50 -11.97 5.52 -3.63
C GLN A 50 -12.59 4.79 -2.44
N HIS A 51 -13.90 4.85 -2.32
CA HIS A 51 -14.63 4.16 -1.26
C HIS A 51 -14.45 2.64 -1.35
N GLU A 52 -14.57 2.06 -2.55
CA GLU A 52 -14.39 0.62 -2.73
C GLU A 52 -12.97 0.16 -2.41
N LEU A 53 -11.96 0.91 -2.84
CA LEU A 53 -10.58 0.59 -2.52
C LEU A 53 -10.33 0.62 -1.01
N ALA A 54 -10.86 1.62 -0.33
CA ALA A 54 -10.74 1.73 1.11
C ALA A 54 -11.44 0.56 1.83
N MET A 55 -12.62 0.15 1.35
CA MET A 55 -13.33 -0.99 1.95
C MET A 55 -12.58 -2.30 1.75
N ALA A 56 -11.92 -2.49 0.60
CA ALA A 56 -11.09 -3.66 0.37
C ALA A 56 -9.91 -3.72 1.34
N VAL A 57 -9.26 -2.60 1.59
CA VAL A 57 -8.19 -2.50 2.60
C VAL A 57 -8.73 -2.84 3.99
N HIS A 58 -9.89 -2.30 4.34
CA HIS A 58 -10.54 -2.58 5.62
C HIS A 58 -10.86 -4.07 5.82
N GLU A 59 -11.46 -4.71 4.82
CA GLU A 59 -11.80 -6.13 4.90
C GLU A 59 -10.57 -6.99 5.15
N ARG A 60 -9.47 -6.70 4.44
CA ARG A 60 -8.23 -7.45 4.62
C ARG A 60 -7.63 -7.23 6.01
N ALA A 61 -7.62 -5.98 6.47
CA ALA A 61 -7.02 -5.62 7.76
C ALA A 61 -7.82 -6.14 8.96
N THR A 62 -9.13 -6.37 8.78
CA THR A 62 -10.02 -6.76 9.88
C THR A 62 -10.54 -8.19 9.77
N SER A 63 -10.09 -8.96 8.79
CA SER A 63 -10.47 -10.36 8.66
C SER A 63 -10.06 -11.13 9.94
N GLY A 64 -11.00 -11.85 10.52
CA GLY A 64 -10.76 -12.56 11.78
C GLY A 64 -11.02 -11.76 13.05
N LEU A 65 -11.33 -10.48 12.95
CA LEU A 65 -11.72 -9.67 14.12
C LEU A 65 -13.21 -9.78 14.39
N PRO A 66 -13.64 -9.58 15.67
CA PRO A 66 -15.07 -9.49 16.02
C PRO A 66 -15.76 -8.37 15.25
N GLU A 67 -17.05 -8.56 14.96
CA GLU A 67 -17.84 -7.59 14.18
C GLU A 67 -17.82 -6.18 14.76
N GLU A 68 -17.94 -6.05 16.08
CA GLU A 68 -17.92 -4.74 16.76
C GLU A 68 -16.62 -3.98 16.49
N GLU A 69 -15.50 -4.67 16.58
CA GLU A 69 -14.19 -4.09 16.33
C GLU A 69 -14.02 -3.72 14.85
N ARG A 70 -14.57 -4.53 13.94
CA ARG A 70 -14.55 -4.25 12.50
C ARG A 70 -15.32 -2.97 12.17
N ILE A 71 -16.45 -2.74 12.82
CA ILE A 71 -17.27 -1.53 12.62
C ILE A 71 -16.50 -0.29 13.08
N VAL A 72 -15.88 -0.33 14.25
CA VAL A 72 -15.10 0.80 14.78
C VAL A 72 -13.95 1.15 13.83
N ARG A 73 -13.22 0.15 13.34
CA ARG A 73 -12.11 0.37 12.41
C ARG A 73 -12.57 0.88 11.05
N ARG A 74 -13.74 0.43 10.58
CA ARG A 74 -14.33 0.93 9.34
C ARG A 74 -14.66 2.42 9.45
N ASP A 75 -15.26 2.84 10.56
CA ASP A 75 -15.61 4.24 10.77
C ASP A 75 -14.36 5.12 10.83
N GLU A 76 -13.29 4.63 11.44
CA GLU A 76 -12.00 5.30 11.48
C GLU A 76 -11.38 5.42 10.08
N LEU A 77 -11.45 4.35 9.30
CA LEU A 77 -10.94 4.34 7.93
C LEU A 77 -11.69 5.32 7.03
N VAL A 78 -13.01 5.36 7.12
CA VAL A 78 -13.84 6.28 6.33
C VAL A 78 -13.43 7.73 6.57
N ARG A 79 -13.03 8.08 7.78
CA ARG A 79 -12.54 9.44 8.08
C ARG A 79 -11.20 9.76 7.41
N ARG A 80 -10.45 8.75 6.99
CA ARG A 80 -9.14 8.89 6.36
C ARG A 80 -9.16 8.74 4.84
N LEU A 81 -10.34 8.63 4.24
CA LEU A 81 -10.52 8.36 2.81
C LEU A 81 -9.90 9.39 1.88
N VAL A 82 -9.51 10.54 2.40
CA VAL A 82 -8.89 11.60 1.59
C VAL A 82 -7.41 11.35 1.29
N SER A 83 -6.80 10.33 1.89
CA SER A 83 -5.37 10.05 1.70
C SER A 83 -5.18 8.74 0.91
N PRO A 84 -4.77 8.81 -0.38
CA PRO A 84 -4.53 7.60 -1.18
C PRO A 84 -3.47 6.66 -0.59
N GLY A 85 -2.53 7.19 0.18
CA GLY A 85 -1.53 6.37 0.85
C GLY A 85 -2.08 5.33 1.82
N LEU A 86 -3.34 5.47 2.25
CA LEU A 86 -4.01 4.47 3.09
C LEU A 86 -4.40 3.21 2.32
N TRP A 87 -4.40 3.26 1.00
CA TRP A 87 -4.76 2.11 0.17
C TRP A 87 -3.60 1.14 0.00
N VAL A 88 -2.40 1.58 0.32
CA VAL A 88 -1.18 0.80 0.19
C VAL A 88 -0.94 0.04 1.49
N ASP A 89 -0.65 -1.25 1.37
CA ASP A 89 -0.28 -2.09 2.49
C ASP A 89 0.80 -3.07 2.06
N LEU A 90 1.42 -3.71 3.02
CA LEU A 90 2.59 -4.54 2.78
C LEU A 90 2.50 -5.83 3.57
N SER A 91 2.89 -6.94 2.94
CA SER A 91 3.01 -8.23 3.60
C SER A 91 4.21 -8.99 3.04
N ASP A 92 4.61 -10.08 3.68
CA ASP A 92 5.65 -10.96 3.18
C ASP A 92 5.31 -12.43 3.44
N ASP A 93 6.20 -13.33 3.03
CA ASP A 93 5.99 -14.77 3.11
C ASP A 93 6.28 -15.37 4.49
N ILE A 94 6.71 -14.54 5.45
CA ILE A 94 6.98 -14.97 6.84
C ILE A 94 6.09 -14.28 7.86
N ASP A 95 4.98 -13.70 7.40
CA ASP A 95 3.96 -13.05 8.24
C ASP A 95 4.46 -11.88 9.09
N THR A 96 5.43 -11.12 8.59
CA THR A 96 5.84 -9.87 9.24
C THR A 96 4.68 -8.89 9.25
N THR A 97 4.42 -8.26 10.40
CA THR A 97 3.41 -7.21 10.51
C THR A 97 4.03 -5.86 10.19
N TYR A 98 3.71 -5.33 9.01
CA TYR A 98 4.15 -4.00 8.60
C TYR A 98 3.13 -2.95 9.01
N ARG A 99 3.62 -1.78 9.41
CA ARG A 99 2.81 -0.62 9.75
C ARG A 99 3.25 0.57 8.95
N SER A 100 2.30 1.31 8.40
CA SER A 100 2.62 2.61 7.80
C SER A 100 3.12 3.57 8.88
N CYS A 101 4.27 4.20 8.63
CA CYS A 101 4.90 5.12 9.57
C CYS A 101 5.10 6.53 9.01
N GLY A 102 4.71 6.75 7.75
CA GLY A 102 4.85 8.06 7.14
C GLY A 102 4.60 7.99 5.64
N GLY A 103 4.87 9.09 4.99
CA GLY A 103 4.70 9.23 3.56
C GLY A 103 4.01 10.53 3.20
N GLY A 104 3.68 10.67 1.95
CA GLY A 104 2.97 11.83 1.44
C GLY A 104 2.64 11.63 -0.04
N SER A 105 1.82 12.53 -0.56
CA SER A 105 1.45 12.50 -1.96
C SER A 105 1.26 13.92 -2.48
N HIS A 106 1.43 14.08 -3.77
CA HIS A 106 1.16 15.32 -4.48
C HIS A 106 0.68 15.01 -5.89
N GLY A 107 0.00 15.94 -6.49
CA GLY A 107 -0.46 15.74 -7.84
C GLY A 107 -1.46 16.79 -8.29
N SER A 108 -2.07 16.51 -9.44
CA SER A 108 -3.12 17.33 -10.05
C SER A 108 -4.46 16.61 -9.95
N SER A 109 -5.48 17.15 -10.63
CA SER A 109 -6.78 16.47 -10.78
C SER A 109 -6.71 15.22 -11.68
N GLN A 110 -5.61 15.03 -12.40
CA GLN A 110 -5.44 13.94 -13.37
C GLN A 110 -4.54 12.82 -12.85
N GLU A 111 -3.61 13.14 -11.98
CA GLU A 111 -2.55 12.24 -11.57
C GLU A 111 -2.13 12.52 -10.13
N MET A 112 -1.77 11.46 -9.42
CA MET A 112 -1.22 11.56 -8.09
C MET A 112 -0.01 10.67 -7.97
N ILE A 113 1.07 11.20 -7.38
CA ILE A 113 2.29 10.48 -7.08
C ILE A 113 2.50 10.52 -5.58
N GLY A 114 2.83 9.40 -4.99
CA GLY A 114 2.99 9.31 -3.56
C GLY A 114 4.05 8.33 -3.12
N ARG A 115 4.31 8.38 -1.84
CA ARG A 115 5.23 7.48 -1.15
C ARG A 115 4.60 7.08 0.17
N THR A 116 4.69 5.81 0.51
CA THR A 116 4.25 5.28 1.80
C THR A 116 5.41 4.52 2.41
N ASP A 117 5.79 4.89 3.63
CA ASP A 117 6.86 4.25 4.38
C ASP A 117 6.26 3.28 5.40
N PHE A 118 6.93 2.14 5.57
CA PHE A 118 6.50 1.08 6.49
C PHE A 118 7.64 0.68 7.42
N VAL A 119 7.27 0.28 8.62
CA VAL A 119 8.17 -0.37 9.58
C VAL A 119 7.57 -1.73 9.96
N PRO A 120 8.38 -2.71 10.30
CA PRO A 120 9.84 -2.72 10.37
C PRO A 120 10.50 -2.79 8.98
N ALA A 121 11.82 -2.84 8.96
CA ALA A 121 12.57 -3.17 7.76
C ALA A 121 12.22 -4.59 7.29
N VAL A 122 12.45 -4.88 6.01
CA VAL A 122 12.23 -6.22 5.46
C VAL A 122 13.21 -7.21 6.13
N PRO A 123 12.71 -8.26 6.80
CA PRO A 123 13.58 -9.26 7.43
C PRO A 123 14.40 -10.03 6.39
N GLU A 124 15.62 -10.42 6.76
CA GLU A 124 16.48 -11.21 5.90
C GLU A 124 15.88 -12.57 5.53
N ALA A 125 15.06 -13.15 6.41
CA ALA A 125 14.43 -14.43 6.18
C ALA A 125 13.29 -14.39 5.16
N ALA A 126 12.77 -13.21 4.83
CA ALA A 126 11.71 -13.06 3.84
C ALA A 126 12.27 -13.27 2.43
N SER A 127 11.54 -14.00 1.59
CA SER A 127 11.90 -14.23 0.19
C SER A 127 10.95 -13.56 -0.80
N LEU A 128 9.77 -13.15 -0.35
CA LEU A 128 8.77 -12.48 -1.18
C LEU A 128 8.07 -11.39 -0.38
N LEU A 129 8.09 -10.19 -0.92
CA LEU A 129 7.33 -9.07 -0.40
C LEU A 129 6.13 -8.85 -1.32
N THR A 130 4.98 -8.50 -0.76
CA THR A 130 3.78 -8.21 -1.53
C THR A 130 3.29 -6.81 -1.20
N VAL A 131 3.17 -5.97 -2.23
CA VAL A 131 2.53 -4.66 -2.11
C VAL A 131 1.05 -4.84 -2.44
N HIS A 132 0.17 -4.39 -1.54
CA HIS A 132 -1.27 -4.43 -1.72
C HIS A 132 -1.79 -3.03 -2.04
N TRP A 133 -2.58 -2.94 -3.08
CA TRP A 133 -3.34 -1.74 -3.42
C TRP A 133 -4.80 -2.15 -3.55
N GLY A 134 -5.57 -1.95 -2.48
CA GLY A 134 -6.92 -2.51 -2.42
C GLY A 134 -6.86 -4.02 -2.59
N ASN A 135 -7.52 -4.54 -3.60
CA ASN A 135 -7.51 -5.97 -3.92
C ASN A 135 -6.38 -6.40 -4.87
N LEU A 136 -5.62 -5.45 -5.40
CA LEU A 136 -4.48 -5.73 -6.27
C LEU A 136 -3.27 -6.13 -5.45
N LYS A 137 -2.51 -7.07 -5.96
CA LYS A 137 -1.27 -7.55 -5.34
C LYS A 137 -0.12 -7.43 -6.33
N PHE A 138 0.98 -6.86 -5.86
CA PHE A 138 2.22 -6.73 -6.64
C PHE A 138 3.30 -7.55 -5.96
N ALA A 139 3.84 -8.52 -6.67
CA ALA A 139 4.91 -9.36 -6.15
C ALA A 139 6.26 -8.66 -6.27
N VAL A 140 7.03 -8.69 -5.20
CA VAL A 140 8.37 -8.11 -5.12
C VAL A 140 9.31 -9.21 -4.63
N PRO A 141 9.92 -9.98 -5.55
CA PRO A 141 10.88 -11.00 -5.15
C PRO A 141 12.07 -10.39 -4.41
N LEU A 142 12.49 -11.03 -3.35
CA LEU A 142 13.63 -10.58 -2.55
C LEU A 142 14.89 -11.36 -2.94
N PRO A 143 16.04 -10.69 -2.99
CA PRO A 143 17.30 -11.37 -3.32
C PRO A 143 17.75 -12.38 -2.28
#